data_d04b714790afc8e9e8adc735d4d36560
#
_entry.id   d04b714790afc8e9e8adc735d4d36560
#
_cell.length_a   1.000
_cell.length_b   1.000
_cell.length_c   1.000
_cell.angle_alpha   90.00
_cell.angle_beta   90.00
_cell.angle_gamma   90.00
#
_symmetry.space_group_name_H-M   'P 1'
#
loop_
_entity.id
_entity.type
_entity.pdbx_description
1 polymer ?
#
loop_
_entity_poly.entity_id
_entity_poly.type
_entity_poly.pdbx_seq_one_letter_code
_entity_poly.pdbx_strand_id
1 'polypeptide(L)'
;MRPVYLLTILFLSTFTIGEISDNSISKTETIVSVDSTNLRFSPSTITISEGDSVRFFWSGELLAHNAVAEDNLFDSGDPSRNVDYTFTFDIGNNGTHTYVCEPHESVGMVGTIIVEPAPFENNSEDETEIEENIEAQSQETWIPFFGLEIVFAIMLFMAIYHFGMTQGLAQTSLLTREEE
;
A
#
# COMPACT_ATOMS: atom_id res chain seq x y z
N MET A 1 -37.43 -38.18 -36.50
CA MET A 1 -36.23 -37.90 -35.72
C MET A 1 -35.83 -36.43 -36.03
N ARG A 2 -36.02 -35.54 -35.08
CA ARG A 2 -35.63 -34.13 -35.24
C ARG A 2 -34.38 -33.89 -34.38
N PRO A 3 -33.27 -33.32 -34.89
CA PRO A 3 -32.09 -33.07 -34.09
C PRO A 3 -32.35 -31.84 -33.22
N VAL A 4 -32.12 -32.01 -31.91
CA VAL A 4 -32.13 -30.91 -30.93
C VAL A 4 -30.74 -30.27 -30.96
N TYR A 5 -30.64 -29.08 -31.49
CA TYR A 5 -29.42 -28.29 -31.42
C TYR A 5 -29.29 -27.71 -30.02
N LEU A 6 -28.35 -28.24 -29.25
CA LEU A 6 -27.94 -27.71 -27.97
C LEU A 6 -27.02 -26.51 -28.19
N LEU A 7 -27.58 -25.32 -28.07
CA LEU A 7 -26.85 -24.06 -28.20
C LEU A 7 -26.15 -23.82 -26.85
N THR A 8 -24.89 -24.25 -26.70
CA THR A 8 -24.06 -23.91 -25.58
C THR A 8 -23.51 -22.50 -25.77
N ILE A 9 -24.10 -21.53 -25.08
CA ILE A 9 -23.55 -20.17 -25.01
C ILE A 9 -22.39 -20.20 -24.03
N LEU A 10 -21.17 -20.15 -24.57
CA LEU A 10 -19.93 -20.01 -23.80
C LEU A 10 -19.81 -18.55 -23.36
N PHE A 11 -20.15 -18.23 -22.12
CA PHE A 11 -19.85 -16.94 -21.51
C PHE A 11 -18.35 -16.88 -21.23
N LEU A 12 -17.60 -16.25 -22.13
CA LEU A 12 -16.21 -15.83 -21.84
C LEU A 12 -16.30 -14.55 -20.99
N SER A 13 -16.25 -14.68 -19.67
CA SER A 13 -16.02 -13.55 -18.79
C SER A 13 -14.54 -13.18 -18.90
N THR A 14 -14.23 -12.09 -19.59
CA THR A 14 -12.92 -11.45 -19.56
C THR A 14 -12.77 -10.78 -18.19
N PHE A 15 -12.06 -11.47 -17.30
CA PHE A 15 -11.61 -10.89 -16.03
C PHE A 15 -10.46 -9.94 -16.37
N THR A 16 -10.72 -8.65 -16.45
CA THR A 16 -9.66 -7.64 -16.49
C THR A 16 -9.06 -7.54 -15.11
N ILE A 17 -7.86 -8.11 -14.94
CA ILE A 17 -7.02 -7.84 -13.78
C ILE A 17 -6.62 -6.37 -13.91
N GLY A 18 -7.19 -5.51 -13.04
CA GLY A 18 -6.71 -4.15 -12.88
C GLY A 18 -5.24 -4.20 -12.48
N GLU A 19 -4.36 -3.54 -13.21
CA GLU A 19 -2.99 -3.34 -12.81
C GLU A 19 -3.02 -2.57 -11.49
N ILE A 20 -2.65 -3.24 -10.40
CA ILE A 20 -2.34 -2.58 -9.13
C ILE A 20 -1.05 -1.80 -9.43
N SER A 21 -1.15 -0.50 -9.62
CA SER A 21 0.00 0.38 -9.61
C SER A 21 0.62 0.27 -8.22
N ASP A 22 1.71 -0.49 -8.11
CA ASP A 22 2.51 -0.57 -6.90
C ASP A 22 3.24 0.78 -6.77
N ASN A 23 2.61 1.69 -6.07
CA ASN A 23 3.15 3.00 -5.75
C ASN A 23 4.11 2.84 -4.56
N SER A 24 5.18 2.07 -4.76
CA SER A 24 6.23 1.92 -3.78
C SER A 24 6.99 3.25 -3.68
N ILE A 25 6.88 3.93 -2.53
CA ILE A 25 7.75 5.05 -2.18
C ILE A 25 9.19 4.56 -2.34
N SER A 26 9.94 5.14 -3.28
CA SER A 26 11.33 4.78 -3.52
C SER A 26 12.16 5.20 -2.30
N LYS A 27 12.54 4.22 -1.47
CA LYS A 27 13.45 4.46 -0.34
C LYS A 27 14.85 4.73 -0.87
N THR A 28 15.44 5.84 -0.45
CA THR A 28 16.81 6.25 -0.82
C THR A 28 17.78 5.97 0.31
N GLU A 29 19.00 5.52 0.00
CA GLU A 29 20.10 5.42 0.96
C GLU A 29 21.12 6.52 0.69
N THR A 30 21.39 7.36 1.68
CA THR A 30 22.44 8.38 1.64
C THR A 30 23.64 7.94 2.47
N ILE A 31 24.84 8.01 1.89
CA ILE A 31 26.07 7.62 2.57
C ILE A 31 26.74 8.84 3.19
N VAL A 32 27.10 8.70 4.47
CA VAL A 32 27.95 9.64 5.21
C VAL A 32 29.24 8.94 5.58
N SER A 33 30.38 9.54 5.22
CA SER A 33 31.70 9.07 5.58
C SER A 33 32.40 10.04 6.52
N VAL A 34 33.66 9.80 6.85
CA VAL A 34 34.49 10.68 7.69
C VAL A 34 35.72 11.16 6.94
N ASP A 35 36.18 12.36 7.27
CA ASP A 35 37.48 12.89 6.91
C ASP A 35 38.32 12.98 8.18
N SER A 36 39.16 11.98 8.41
CA SER A 36 40.03 11.92 9.59
C SER A 36 41.09 13.02 9.62
N THR A 37 41.41 13.65 8.49
CA THR A 37 42.40 14.74 8.46
C THR A 37 41.84 16.04 9.01
N ASN A 38 40.58 16.33 8.68
CA ASN A 38 39.87 17.54 9.09
C ASN A 38 38.86 17.31 10.22
N LEU A 39 38.74 16.10 10.72
CA LEU A 39 37.81 15.69 11.76
C LEU A 39 36.37 16.14 11.48
N ARG A 40 35.83 15.67 10.38
CA ARG A 40 34.42 16.01 9.98
C ARG A 40 33.74 14.85 9.29
N PHE A 41 32.43 14.84 9.40
CA PHE A 41 31.57 14.01 8.55
C PHE A 41 31.53 14.54 7.13
N SER A 42 31.42 13.67 6.16
CA SER A 42 31.38 14.03 4.72
C SER A 42 30.27 13.23 3.99
N PRO A 43 29.22 13.93 3.57
CA PRO A 43 28.86 15.32 3.86
C PRO A 43 28.55 15.58 5.34
N SER A 44 28.73 16.80 5.82
CA SER A 44 28.42 17.19 7.20
C SER A 44 26.96 17.56 7.41
N THR A 45 26.23 17.84 6.33
CA THR A 45 24.77 18.10 6.34
C THR A 45 24.14 17.42 5.17
N ILE A 46 23.06 16.69 5.42
CA ILE A 46 22.23 16.03 4.42
C ILE A 46 20.76 16.34 4.65
N THR A 47 19.98 16.28 3.57
CA THR A 47 18.52 16.34 3.61
C THR A 47 17.99 15.06 2.99
N ILE A 48 17.07 14.41 3.68
CA ILE A 48 16.40 13.17 3.29
C ILE A 48 14.91 13.29 3.58
N SER A 49 14.12 12.32 3.16
CA SER A 49 12.70 12.21 3.52
C SER A 49 12.48 11.08 4.52
N GLU A 50 11.39 11.15 5.27
CA GLU A 50 10.91 10.01 6.07
C GLU A 50 10.79 8.77 5.19
N GLY A 51 11.25 7.62 5.70
CA GLY A 51 11.37 6.37 4.96
C GLY A 51 12.74 6.13 4.37
N ASP A 52 13.56 7.17 4.17
CA ASP A 52 14.93 7.03 3.69
C ASP A 52 15.88 6.52 4.77
N SER A 53 17.07 6.08 4.33
CA SER A 53 18.12 5.57 5.22
C SER A 53 19.41 6.36 5.09
N VAL A 54 20.15 6.45 6.19
CA VAL A 54 21.50 6.99 6.20
C VAL A 54 22.46 5.86 6.59
N ARG A 55 23.45 5.62 5.73
CA ARG A 55 24.51 4.68 5.98
C ARG A 55 25.79 5.40 6.36
N PHE A 56 26.24 5.24 7.59
CA PHE A 56 27.53 5.69 8.07
C PHE A 56 28.58 4.66 7.69
N PHE A 57 29.42 5.01 6.72
CA PHE A 57 30.39 4.07 6.16
C PHE A 57 31.78 4.67 6.04
N TRP A 58 32.74 4.04 6.72
CA TRP A 58 34.18 4.30 6.55
C TRP A 58 34.99 3.05 6.86
N SER A 59 36.19 2.97 6.27
CA SER A 59 37.08 1.82 6.42
C SER A 59 38.54 2.23 6.33
N GLY A 60 39.33 1.77 7.27
CA GLY A 60 40.79 2.02 7.31
C GLY A 60 41.14 3.45 7.71
N GLU A 61 40.25 4.16 8.44
CA GLU A 61 40.49 5.53 8.85
C GLU A 61 41.71 5.67 9.78
N LEU A 62 42.34 6.85 9.77
CA LEU A 62 43.52 7.13 10.58
C LEU A 62 43.18 7.11 12.08
N LEU A 63 42.03 7.67 12.44
CA LEU A 63 41.50 7.76 13.79
C LEU A 63 40.21 6.94 13.92
N ALA A 64 39.83 6.62 15.15
CA ALA A 64 38.56 5.96 15.42
C ALA A 64 37.44 7.00 15.51
N HIS A 65 36.31 6.73 14.85
CA HIS A 65 35.13 7.58 14.80
C HIS A 65 33.88 6.76 15.07
N ASN A 66 32.81 7.44 15.51
CA ASN A 66 31.45 6.95 15.55
C ASN A 66 30.48 8.06 15.15
N ALA A 67 29.19 7.75 15.07
CA ALA A 67 28.12 8.69 14.82
C ALA A 67 26.98 8.42 15.81
N VAL A 68 26.76 9.35 16.75
CA VAL A 68 25.76 9.25 17.81
C VAL A 68 24.84 10.45 17.77
N ALA A 69 23.55 10.23 17.63
CA ALA A 69 22.54 11.30 17.62
C ALA A 69 22.38 11.89 19.02
N GLU A 70 22.34 13.23 19.12
CA GLU A 70 22.16 13.93 20.41
C GLU A 70 20.78 13.66 21.03
N ASP A 71 19.78 13.33 20.22
CA ASP A 71 18.44 12.95 20.64
C ASP A 71 18.27 11.45 20.93
N ASN A 72 19.36 10.68 20.86
CA ASN A 72 19.42 9.22 21.04
C ASN A 72 18.64 8.42 19.98
N LEU A 73 18.34 9.00 18.83
CA LEU A 73 17.61 8.30 17.77
C LEU A 73 18.42 7.18 17.14
N PHE A 74 19.74 7.37 17.01
CA PHE A 74 20.66 6.35 16.49
C PHE A 74 22.04 6.44 17.14
N ASP A 75 22.75 5.31 17.13
CA ASP A 75 24.11 5.16 17.64
C ASP A 75 24.84 4.08 16.80
N SER A 76 25.94 4.45 16.15
CA SER A 76 26.76 3.53 15.36
C SER A 76 27.66 2.63 16.19
N GLY A 77 27.59 2.72 17.51
CA GLY A 77 28.39 1.96 18.48
C GLY A 77 29.71 2.60 18.85
N ASP A 78 30.59 1.80 19.48
CA ASP A 78 31.89 2.25 19.93
C ASP A 78 32.73 2.84 18.79
N PRO A 79 33.55 3.89 19.06
CA PRO A 79 34.42 4.49 18.06
C PRO A 79 35.35 3.47 17.41
N SER A 80 35.33 3.41 16.08
CA SER A 80 36.07 2.45 15.27
C SER A 80 36.69 3.09 14.03
N ARG A 81 37.78 2.51 13.53
CA ARG A 81 38.39 2.88 12.24
C ARG A 81 37.65 2.29 11.04
N ASN A 82 36.71 1.39 11.32
CA ASN A 82 35.86 0.75 10.31
C ASN A 82 34.42 0.73 10.85
N VAL A 83 33.50 1.39 10.19
CA VAL A 83 32.08 1.41 10.54
C VAL A 83 31.27 1.13 9.28
N ASP A 84 30.26 0.33 9.42
CA ASP A 84 29.21 0.10 8.42
C ASP A 84 27.88 -0.04 9.18
N TYR A 85 27.22 1.10 9.37
CA TYR A 85 25.98 1.18 10.14
C TYR A 85 24.93 1.95 9.36
N THR A 86 23.75 1.38 9.22
CA THR A 86 22.62 2.01 8.53
C THR A 86 21.47 2.25 9.50
N PHE A 87 20.92 3.44 9.49
CA PHE A 87 19.72 3.82 10.21
C PHE A 87 18.64 4.29 9.24
N THR A 88 17.41 3.82 9.42
CA THR A 88 16.23 4.24 8.62
C THR A 88 15.40 5.22 9.44
N PHE A 89 15.08 6.36 8.83
CA PHE A 89 14.22 7.38 9.44
C PHE A 89 12.76 7.07 9.13
N ASP A 90 12.10 6.34 10.03
CA ASP A 90 10.70 5.98 9.88
C ASP A 90 9.78 7.19 9.91
N ILE A 91 8.53 7.03 9.47
CA ILE A 91 7.49 8.07 9.54
C ILE A 91 7.29 8.51 10.99
N GLY A 92 7.32 9.81 11.24
CA GLY A 92 7.30 10.43 12.56
C GLY A 92 8.67 10.89 13.04
N ASN A 93 9.75 10.61 12.30
CA ASN A 93 11.11 11.06 12.58
C ASN A 93 11.50 12.30 11.76
N ASN A 94 10.52 13.09 11.27
CA ASN A 94 10.82 14.33 10.59
C ASN A 94 11.37 15.38 11.57
N GLY A 95 12.28 16.21 11.07
CA GLY A 95 12.92 17.23 11.87
C GLY A 95 14.42 17.40 11.57
N THR A 96 15.12 18.06 12.46
CA THR A 96 16.57 18.25 12.36
C THR A 96 17.25 17.48 13.48
N HIS A 97 18.08 16.50 13.09
CA HIS A 97 18.83 15.65 13.99
C HIS A 97 20.31 15.99 13.91
N THR A 98 20.87 16.46 15.03
CA THR A 98 22.30 16.67 15.17
C THR A 98 22.95 15.41 15.71
N TYR A 99 24.12 15.06 15.20
CA TYR A 99 24.90 13.95 15.69
C TYR A 99 26.37 14.29 15.80
N VAL A 100 27.07 13.60 16.67
CA VAL A 100 28.48 13.88 16.98
C VAL A 100 29.35 12.64 16.80
N CYS A 101 30.65 12.85 16.61
CA CYS A 101 31.64 11.83 16.84
C CYS A 101 32.17 12.00 18.29
N GLU A 102 31.82 11.10 19.21
CA GLU A 102 32.12 11.24 20.64
C GLU A 102 33.58 11.58 20.95
N PRO A 103 34.62 10.90 20.40
CA PRO A 103 35.99 11.27 20.68
C PRO A 103 36.44 12.60 20.12
N HIS A 104 35.67 13.19 19.17
CA HIS A 104 36.07 14.42 18.49
C HIS A 104 35.01 15.54 18.58
N GLU A 105 34.00 15.38 19.41
CA GLU A 105 32.95 16.39 19.65
C GLU A 105 33.55 17.73 20.12
N SER A 106 34.50 17.69 21.04
CA SER A 106 35.17 18.89 21.60
C SER A 106 35.90 19.74 20.55
N VAL A 107 36.26 19.15 19.41
CA VAL A 107 36.91 19.83 18.28
C VAL A 107 35.93 20.13 17.13
N GLY A 108 34.63 19.90 17.36
CA GLY A 108 33.57 20.27 16.45
C GLY A 108 33.25 19.26 15.33
N MET A 109 33.54 17.97 15.54
CA MET A 109 33.13 16.93 14.63
C MET A 109 31.64 16.60 14.82
N VAL A 110 30.80 17.40 14.15
CA VAL A 110 29.35 17.38 14.24
C VAL A 110 28.77 17.23 12.84
N GLY A 111 27.66 16.53 12.73
CA GLY A 111 26.86 16.42 11.50
C GLY A 111 25.38 16.75 11.74
N THR A 112 24.66 17.00 10.67
CA THR A 112 23.23 17.34 10.70
C THR A 112 22.47 16.57 9.63
N ILE A 113 21.39 15.93 10.03
CA ILE A 113 20.43 15.29 9.12
C ILE A 113 19.10 16.07 9.21
N ILE A 114 18.65 16.60 8.09
CA ILE A 114 17.34 17.24 7.96
C ILE A 114 16.42 16.20 7.33
N VAL A 115 15.39 15.79 8.05
CA VAL A 115 14.41 14.82 7.60
C VAL A 115 13.12 15.56 7.26
N GLU A 116 12.79 15.57 5.98
CA GLU A 116 11.52 16.13 5.50
C GLU A 116 10.40 15.10 5.68
N PRO A 117 9.15 15.54 5.93
CA PRO A 117 8.02 14.64 5.93
C PRO A 117 7.95 13.84 4.63
N ALA A 118 7.52 12.58 4.71
CA ALA A 118 7.26 11.79 3.53
C ALA A 118 6.29 12.55 2.60
N PRO A 119 6.50 12.53 1.26
CA PRO A 119 5.55 13.13 0.35
C PRO A 119 4.17 12.51 0.59
N PHE A 120 3.20 13.32 1.00
CA PHE A 120 1.82 12.87 1.00
C PHE A 120 1.43 12.68 -0.46
N GLU A 121 1.28 11.44 -0.90
CA GLU A 121 0.54 11.21 -2.12
C GLU A 121 -0.90 11.60 -1.82
N ASN A 122 -1.21 12.85 -2.16
CA ASN A 122 -2.59 13.23 -2.35
C ASN A 122 -3.11 12.38 -3.52
N ASN A 123 -3.68 11.23 -3.24
CA ASN A 123 -4.74 10.70 -4.05
C ASN A 123 -5.91 11.68 -3.95
N SER A 124 -5.69 12.89 -4.44
CA SER A 124 -6.77 13.79 -4.81
C SER A 124 -7.37 13.24 -6.11
N GLU A 125 -8.01 12.06 -6.01
CA GLU A 125 -9.14 11.80 -6.85
C GLU A 125 -10.17 12.85 -6.43
N ASP A 126 -10.16 13.97 -7.21
CA ASP A 126 -11.33 14.75 -7.49
C ASP A 126 -12.02 15.44 -6.30
N GLU A 127 -11.33 16.43 -5.65
CA GLU A 127 -12.03 17.50 -4.96
C GLU A 127 -12.32 18.67 -5.92
N THR A 128 -12.92 18.39 -7.08
CA THR A 128 -13.63 19.40 -7.87
C THR A 128 -15.02 18.86 -8.13
N GLU A 129 -15.94 19.27 -7.30
CA GLU A 129 -17.39 19.36 -7.43
C GLU A 129 -18.13 18.95 -6.13
N ILE A 130 -17.86 19.64 -5.01
CA ILE A 130 -18.81 19.67 -3.91
C ILE A 130 -19.00 21.13 -3.47
N GLU A 131 -19.41 22.00 -4.39
CA GLU A 131 -20.20 23.18 -4.06
C GLU A 131 -21.32 23.29 -5.08
N GLU A 132 -22.41 22.62 -4.88
CA GLU A 132 -23.79 22.93 -5.23
C GLU A 132 -24.65 21.66 -5.25
N ASN A 133 -25.08 21.20 -4.06
CA ASN A 133 -26.36 20.48 -3.93
C ASN A 133 -26.57 19.99 -2.48
N ILE A 134 -26.67 20.95 -1.55
CA ILE A 134 -27.33 20.66 -0.27
C ILE A 134 -28.76 21.14 -0.40
N GLU A 135 -29.58 20.44 -1.19
CA GLU A 135 -31.03 20.36 -1.00
C GLU A 135 -31.57 19.13 -1.72
N ALA A 136 -32.22 18.28 -0.96
CA ALA A 136 -33.01 17.13 -1.36
C ALA A 136 -32.25 15.83 -1.72
N GLN A 137 -31.83 15.07 -0.69
CA GLN A 137 -32.02 13.61 -0.81
C GLN A 137 -32.21 12.96 0.56
N SER A 138 -33.49 12.89 0.91
CA SER A 138 -34.00 11.90 1.84
C SER A 138 -33.85 10.50 1.25
N GLN A 139 -33.15 9.62 1.99
CA GLN A 139 -33.28 8.16 1.93
C GLN A 139 -33.10 7.51 0.55
N GLU A 140 -31.87 7.25 0.18
CA GLU A 140 -31.60 6.09 -0.67
C GLU A 140 -30.97 4.97 0.18
N THR A 141 -31.75 3.90 0.29
CA THR A 141 -31.31 2.65 0.90
C THR A 141 -30.18 2.07 0.08
N TRP A 142 -28.98 2.07 0.62
CA TRP A 142 -27.81 1.46 0.03
C TRP A 142 -28.04 -0.06 -0.09
N ILE A 143 -28.39 -0.51 -1.31
CA ILE A 143 -28.45 -1.94 -1.64
C ILE A 143 -27.08 -2.28 -2.23
N PRO A 144 -26.21 -3.07 -1.58
CA PRO A 144 -24.93 -3.45 -2.14
C PRO A 144 -25.17 -4.21 -3.46
N PHE A 145 -24.37 -3.90 -4.45
CA PHE A 145 -24.44 -4.40 -5.84
C PHE A 145 -24.51 -5.94 -5.96
N PHE A 146 -24.15 -6.66 -4.89
CA PHE A 146 -24.27 -8.12 -4.77
C PHE A 146 -25.71 -8.62 -4.56
N GLY A 147 -26.68 -7.75 -4.28
CA GLY A 147 -28.08 -8.14 -4.06
C GLY A 147 -28.84 -8.42 -5.34
N LEU A 148 -28.48 -7.78 -6.44
CA LEU A 148 -29.23 -7.90 -7.71
C LEU A 148 -29.03 -9.27 -8.36
N GLU A 149 -27.82 -9.82 -8.32
CA GLU A 149 -27.51 -11.14 -8.85
C GLU A 149 -28.22 -12.26 -8.06
N ILE A 150 -28.29 -12.13 -6.75
CA ILE A 150 -28.97 -13.10 -5.88
C ILE A 150 -30.47 -13.06 -6.13
N VAL A 151 -31.06 -11.88 -6.31
CA VAL A 151 -32.50 -11.75 -6.63
C VAL A 151 -32.83 -12.37 -7.98
N PHE A 152 -32.01 -12.14 -8.99
CA PHE A 152 -32.19 -12.79 -10.30
C PHE A 152 -32.03 -14.31 -10.23
N ALA A 153 -31.07 -14.81 -9.47
CA ALA A 153 -30.88 -16.25 -9.28
C ALA A 153 -32.09 -16.90 -8.58
N ILE A 154 -32.63 -16.24 -7.56
CA ILE A 154 -33.82 -16.72 -6.85
C ILE A 154 -35.08 -16.69 -7.76
N MET A 155 -35.26 -15.63 -8.56
CA MET A 155 -36.35 -15.53 -9.50
C MET A 155 -36.29 -16.59 -10.57
N LEU A 156 -35.09 -16.87 -11.10
CA LEU A 156 -34.87 -17.93 -12.08
C LEU A 156 -35.15 -19.32 -11.47
N PHE A 157 -34.74 -19.55 -10.25
CA PHE A 157 -34.97 -20.82 -9.55
C PHE A 157 -36.48 -21.04 -9.27
N MET A 158 -37.20 -20.00 -8.88
CA MET A 158 -38.64 -20.00 -8.69
C MET A 158 -39.39 -20.27 -10.00
N ALA A 159 -38.94 -19.67 -11.14
CA ALA A 159 -39.55 -19.87 -12.45
C ALA A 159 -39.35 -21.35 -12.90
N ILE A 160 -38.16 -21.92 -12.75
CA ILE A 160 -37.88 -23.32 -13.08
C ILE A 160 -38.69 -24.27 -12.20
N TYR A 161 -38.82 -23.98 -10.92
CA TYR A 161 -39.59 -24.78 -9.98
C TYR A 161 -41.10 -24.75 -10.33
N HIS A 162 -41.66 -23.58 -10.63
CA HIS A 162 -43.05 -23.44 -11.08
C HIS A 162 -43.31 -24.14 -12.38
N PHE A 163 -42.37 -24.02 -13.35
CA PHE A 163 -42.51 -24.70 -14.65
C PHE A 163 -42.47 -26.22 -14.50
N GLY A 164 -41.57 -26.76 -13.67
CA GLY A 164 -41.47 -28.18 -13.36
C GLY A 164 -42.74 -28.73 -12.70
N MET A 165 -43.32 -27.96 -11.79
CA MET A 165 -44.53 -28.35 -11.06
C MET A 165 -45.78 -28.38 -11.97
N THR A 166 -45.90 -27.43 -12.92
CA THR A 166 -47.02 -27.42 -13.90
C THR A 166 -46.92 -28.56 -14.90
N GLN A 167 -45.73 -28.98 -15.28
CA GLN A 167 -45.52 -30.15 -16.16
C GLN A 167 -45.86 -31.46 -15.43
N GLY A 168 -45.49 -31.57 -14.14
CA GLY A 168 -45.82 -32.77 -13.35
C GLY A 168 -47.30 -32.99 -13.14
N LEU A 169 -48.07 -31.91 -12.94
CA LEU A 169 -49.54 -31.99 -12.81
C LEU A 169 -50.24 -32.37 -14.11
N ALA A 170 -49.70 -31.98 -15.27
CA ALA A 170 -50.27 -32.32 -16.58
C ALA A 170 -50.07 -33.80 -16.90
N GLN A 171 -48.96 -34.41 -16.46
CA GLN A 171 -48.70 -35.85 -16.67
C GLN A 171 -49.58 -36.74 -15.80
N THR A 172 -49.86 -36.38 -14.55
CA THR A 172 -50.73 -37.15 -13.67
C THR A 172 -52.20 -37.13 -14.15
N SER A 173 -52.66 -36.05 -14.76
CA SER A 173 -54.03 -35.99 -15.29
C SER A 173 -54.26 -36.84 -16.56
N LEU A 174 -53.21 -37.18 -17.27
CA LEU A 174 -53.32 -38.08 -18.47
C LEU A 174 -53.34 -39.54 -18.06
N LEU A 175 -52.64 -39.92 -16.99
CA LEU A 175 -52.63 -41.33 -16.52
C LEU A 175 -53.95 -41.77 -15.86
N THR A 176 -54.67 -40.83 -15.24
CA THR A 176 -55.99 -41.13 -14.61
C THR A 176 -57.13 -41.24 -15.64
N ARG A 177 -56.90 -40.82 -16.89
CA ARG A 177 -57.94 -40.90 -17.94
C ARG A 177 -57.91 -42.20 -18.74
N GLU A 178 -56.91 -43.03 -18.61
CA GLU A 178 -56.82 -44.32 -19.29
C GLU A 178 -57.37 -45.48 -18.45
N GLU A 179 -57.78 -45.26 -17.20
CA GLU A 179 -58.37 -46.30 -16.34
C GLU A 179 -59.92 -46.23 -16.20
N GLU A 180 -60.62 -45.34 -16.93
CA GLU A 180 -62.08 -45.31 -17.06
C GLU A 180 -62.49 -45.77 -18.50
#